data_4c29e37fcd472688585e557d8e02802a
#
_entry.id   4c29e37fcd472688585e557d8e02802a
#
_cell.length_a   1.000
_cell.length_b   1.000
_cell.length_c   1.000
_cell.angle_alpha   90.00
_cell.angle_beta   90.00
_cell.angle_gamma   90.00
#
_symmetry.space_group_name_H-M   'P 1'
#
loop_
_entity.id
_entity.type
_entity.pdbx_description
1 polymer ?
#
loop_
_entity_poly.entity_id
_entity_poly.type
_entity_poly.pdbx_seq_one_letter_code
_entity_poly.pdbx_strand_id
1 'polypeptide(L)'
;MTEREQIVEEVRKQMTQGMIARFEKEKERKLNNYKAQNLYIQKGQTLFTGSSLMEGFPIMEYCLNEGLPIAYNRGIGGYTTDEFLAAIDTVLLDPAPKKLFINIGTNDIAFRQDGEDWYDHLSKNYRAICRIIREKLPDTAVYMMAYYPVNWDAPMAKENGGLGARTNENVEKANRMVEALAQEFGFHYIDVNDGLKDEKGNLKIEHTQDGIHFDSAGYRTVFDQVKQYL
;
A
#
# COMPACT_ATOMS: atom_id res chain seq x y z
N MET A 1 -23.07 26.06 22.14
CA MET A 1 -21.63 26.26 21.91
C MET A 1 -21.26 27.67 22.28
N THR A 2 -20.28 27.88 23.14
CA THR A 2 -19.74 29.18 23.47
C THR A 2 -18.91 29.75 22.30
N GLU A 3 -18.70 31.06 22.26
CA GLU A 3 -17.83 31.70 21.24
C GLU A 3 -16.41 31.07 21.21
N ARG A 4 -15.88 30.72 22.39
CA ARG A 4 -14.58 30.04 22.51
C ARG A 4 -14.59 28.64 21.87
N GLU A 5 -15.67 27.88 22.06
CA GLU A 5 -15.82 26.53 21.42
C GLU A 5 -15.91 26.65 19.89
N GLN A 6 -16.60 27.68 19.39
CA GLN A 6 -16.70 27.96 17.96
C GLN A 6 -15.34 28.30 17.36
N ILE A 7 -14.54 29.13 18.01
CA ILE A 7 -13.19 29.49 17.55
C ILE A 7 -12.29 28.25 17.55
N VAL A 8 -12.34 27.43 18.61
CA VAL A 8 -11.52 26.19 18.67
C VAL A 8 -11.89 25.23 17.54
N GLU A 9 -13.17 25.06 17.26
CA GLU A 9 -13.64 24.19 16.19
C GLU A 9 -13.21 24.69 14.80
N GLU A 10 -13.31 25.99 14.55
CA GLU A 10 -12.86 26.60 13.29
C GLU A 10 -11.33 26.45 13.08
N VAL A 11 -10.56 26.66 14.15
CA VAL A 11 -9.09 26.46 14.09
C VAL A 11 -8.76 24.98 13.80
N ARG A 12 -9.45 24.03 14.46
CA ARG A 12 -9.26 22.59 14.17
C ARG A 12 -9.57 22.26 12.70
N LYS A 13 -10.68 22.78 12.19
CA LYS A 13 -11.07 22.58 10.79
C LYS A 13 -10.03 23.10 9.82
N GLN A 14 -9.53 24.32 10.04
CA GLN A 14 -8.48 24.92 9.21
C GLN A 14 -7.17 24.13 9.29
N MET A 15 -6.77 23.67 10.48
CA MET A 15 -5.58 22.82 10.63
C MET A 15 -5.74 21.50 9.88
N THR A 16 -6.89 20.83 10.02
CA THR A 16 -7.17 19.57 9.31
C THR A 16 -7.14 19.76 7.79
N GLN A 17 -7.78 20.82 7.28
CA GLN A 17 -7.74 21.15 5.85
C GLN A 17 -6.31 21.44 5.37
N GLY A 18 -5.54 22.15 6.17
CA GLY A 18 -4.12 22.42 5.87
C GLY A 18 -3.25 21.16 5.84
N MET A 19 -3.51 20.21 6.74
CA MET A 19 -2.83 18.91 6.74
C MET A 19 -3.19 18.08 5.50
N ILE A 20 -4.47 17.99 5.17
CA ILE A 20 -4.94 17.28 3.96
C ILE A 20 -4.30 17.89 2.71
N ALA A 21 -4.33 19.23 2.56
CA ALA A 21 -3.74 19.89 1.40
C ALA A 21 -2.22 19.66 1.28
N ARG A 22 -1.50 19.58 2.41
CA ARG A 22 -0.06 19.23 2.40
C ARG A 22 0.16 17.79 1.98
N PHE A 23 -0.67 16.88 2.45
CA PHE A 23 -0.59 15.46 2.13
C PHE A 23 -0.83 15.23 0.62
N GLU A 24 -1.85 15.87 0.05
CA GLU A 24 -2.12 15.79 -1.39
C GLU A 24 -0.96 16.38 -2.25
N LYS A 25 -0.39 17.53 -1.85
CA LYS A 25 0.79 18.07 -2.51
C LYS A 25 2.00 17.15 -2.44
N GLU A 26 2.17 16.43 -1.33
CA GLU A 26 3.26 15.46 -1.18
C GLU A 26 3.07 14.25 -2.11
N LYS A 27 1.85 13.72 -2.23
CA LYS A 27 1.52 12.68 -3.22
C LYS A 27 1.83 13.13 -4.65
N GLU A 28 1.40 14.34 -5.02
CA GLU A 28 1.67 14.91 -6.33
C GLU A 28 3.18 15.08 -6.59
N ARG A 29 3.93 15.59 -5.60
CA ARG A 29 5.38 15.72 -5.68
C ARG A 29 6.06 14.38 -5.91
N LYS A 30 5.66 13.33 -5.17
CA LYS A 30 6.19 11.98 -5.33
C LYS A 30 5.90 11.41 -6.71
N LEU A 31 4.67 11.54 -7.19
CA LEU A 31 4.27 11.10 -8.53
C LEU A 31 5.12 11.78 -9.60
N ASN A 32 5.31 13.10 -9.51
CA ASN A 32 6.13 13.86 -10.46
C ASN A 32 7.61 13.44 -10.41
N ASN A 33 8.14 13.13 -9.22
CA ASN A 33 9.48 12.58 -9.08
C ASN A 33 9.60 11.21 -9.75
N TYR A 34 8.61 10.33 -9.60
CA TYR A 34 8.61 9.02 -10.24
C TYR A 34 8.52 9.12 -11.77
N LYS A 35 7.72 10.07 -12.31
CA LYS A 35 7.72 10.38 -13.76
C LYS A 35 9.10 10.73 -14.26
N ALA A 36 9.81 11.61 -13.55
CA ALA A 36 11.17 12.02 -13.92
C ALA A 36 12.16 10.84 -13.79
N GLN A 37 12.09 10.07 -12.70
CA GLN A 37 12.97 8.91 -12.48
C GLN A 37 12.77 7.83 -13.54
N ASN A 38 11.54 7.60 -14.01
CA ASN A 38 11.23 6.58 -15.02
C ASN A 38 11.93 6.84 -16.37
N LEU A 39 12.42 8.05 -16.62
CA LEU A 39 13.24 8.36 -17.79
C LEU A 39 14.65 7.75 -17.73
N TYR A 40 15.14 7.41 -16.54
CA TYR A 40 16.53 7.01 -16.30
C TYR A 40 16.69 5.58 -15.75
N ILE A 41 15.60 4.87 -15.49
CA ILE A 41 15.67 3.48 -14.98
C ILE A 41 15.89 2.47 -16.11
N GLN A 42 16.40 1.31 -15.74
CA GLN A 42 16.43 0.15 -16.62
C GLN A 42 15.05 -0.52 -16.60
N LYS A 43 14.35 -0.53 -17.72
CA LYS A 43 13.09 -1.27 -17.85
C LYS A 43 13.27 -2.78 -17.69
N GLY A 44 12.22 -3.48 -17.37
CA GLY A 44 12.25 -4.93 -17.23
C GLY A 44 12.88 -5.44 -15.92
N GLN A 45 13.11 -4.58 -14.94
CA GLN A 45 13.55 -4.99 -13.61
C GLN A 45 12.35 -5.39 -12.72
N THR A 46 12.62 -5.83 -11.50
CA THR A 46 11.59 -6.05 -10.50
C THR A 46 11.00 -4.73 -10.03
N LEU A 47 9.68 -4.64 -9.86
CA LEU A 47 8.97 -3.47 -9.36
C LEU A 47 8.12 -3.83 -8.14
N PHE A 48 8.27 -3.04 -7.09
CA PHE A 48 7.35 -2.98 -5.95
C PHE A 48 6.50 -1.73 -6.07
N THR A 49 5.18 -1.85 -5.95
CA THR A 49 4.26 -0.71 -6.06
C THR A 49 3.03 -0.89 -5.16
N GLY A 50 2.43 0.22 -4.78
CA GLY A 50 1.28 0.24 -3.87
C GLY A 50 1.17 1.53 -3.07
N SER A 51 0.78 1.43 -1.81
CA SER A 51 0.63 2.57 -0.92
C SER A 51 1.81 2.74 0.05
N SER A 52 1.56 3.27 1.25
CA SER A 52 2.60 3.62 2.23
C SER A 52 3.46 2.44 2.68
N LEU A 53 2.90 1.24 2.81
CA LEU A 53 3.66 0.04 3.18
C LEU A 53 4.64 -0.39 2.09
N MET A 54 4.32 -0.12 0.83
CA MET A 54 5.29 -0.27 -0.26
C MET A 54 6.26 0.90 -0.30
N GLU A 55 5.79 2.14 -0.17
CA GLU A 55 6.69 3.31 -0.16
C GLU A 55 7.81 3.18 0.88
N GLY A 56 7.47 2.76 2.10
CA GLY A 56 8.41 2.61 3.20
C GLY A 56 9.34 1.40 3.09
N PHE A 57 9.12 0.50 2.13
CA PHE A 57 9.90 -0.73 2.00
C PHE A 57 11.28 -0.45 1.37
N PRO A 58 12.39 -0.60 2.11
CA PRO A 58 13.74 -0.32 1.59
C PRO A 58 14.27 -1.45 0.70
N ILE A 59 13.44 -1.90 -0.25
CA ILE A 59 13.68 -3.10 -1.06
C ILE A 59 14.97 -3.03 -1.86
N MET A 60 15.31 -1.84 -2.38
CA MET A 60 16.54 -1.65 -3.17
C MET A 60 17.78 -1.88 -2.31
N GLU A 61 17.81 -1.36 -1.09
CA GLU A 61 18.92 -1.55 -0.14
C GLU A 61 19.08 -3.02 0.24
N TYR A 62 17.97 -3.71 0.50
CA TYR A 62 17.99 -5.12 0.86
C TYR A 62 18.46 -6.00 -0.31
N CYS A 63 17.99 -5.73 -1.52
CA CYS A 63 18.46 -6.44 -2.72
C CYS A 63 19.95 -6.21 -2.95
N LEU A 64 20.42 -4.96 -2.83
CA LEU A 64 21.84 -4.62 -2.99
C LEU A 64 22.72 -5.35 -1.96
N ASN A 65 22.31 -5.37 -0.69
CA ASN A 65 23.08 -6.01 0.38
C ASN A 65 23.16 -7.54 0.22
N GLU A 66 22.17 -8.17 -0.37
CA GLU A 66 22.16 -9.63 -0.59
C GLU A 66 22.57 -10.05 -2.01
N GLY A 67 22.99 -9.10 -2.85
CA GLY A 67 23.44 -9.40 -4.22
C GLY A 67 22.29 -9.90 -5.13
N LEU A 68 21.05 -9.47 -4.83
CA LEU A 68 19.86 -9.82 -5.59
C LEU A 68 19.65 -8.85 -6.77
N PRO A 69 18.80 -9.23 -7.75
CA PRO A 69 18.48 -8.35 -8.88
C PRO A 69 17.94 -6.98 -8.44
N ILE A 70 18.09 -5.98 -9.30
CA ILE A 70 17.58 -4.63 -9.07
C ILE A 70 16.07 -4.67 -8.85
N ALA A 71 15.60 -4.06 -7.77
CA ALA A 71 14.20 -3.87 -7.49
C ALA A 71 13.90 -2.37 -7.30
N TYR A 72 12.97 -1.84 -8.10
CA TYR A 72 12.49 -0.47 -7.97
C TYR A 72 11.26 -0.42 -7.06
N ASN A 73 11.05 0.74 -6.43
CA ASN A 73 9.88 1.02 -5.62
C ASN A 73 9.13 2.24 -6.20
N ARG A 74 7.81 2.08 -6.39
CA ARG A 74 6.88 3.14 -6.84
C ARG A 74 5.66 3.24 -5.93
N GLY A 75 5.79 2.86 -4.66
CA GLY A 75 4.75 3.09 -3.65
C GLY A 75 4.56 4.58 -3.36
N ILE A 76 3.30 5.00 -3.14
CA ILE A 76 2.94 6.36 -2.71
C ILE A 76 2.01 6.28 -1.51
N GLY A 77 2.45 6.83 -0.39
CA GLY A 77 1.70 6.81 0.87
C GLY A 77 0.31 7.42 0.73
N GLY A 78 -0.67 6.76 1.35
CA GLY A 78 -2.05 7.19 1.33
C GLY A 78 -2.82 6.92 0.04
N TYR A 79 -2.21 6.37 -1.00
CA TYR A 79 -2.92 6.05 -2.24
C TYR A 79 -4.04 5.04 -1.98
N THR A 80 -5.23 5.38 -2.49
CA THR A 80 -6.34 4.47 -2.72
C THR A 80 -6.20 3.79 -4.08
N THR A 81 -7.06 2.84 -4.36
CA THR A 81 -7.11 2.22 -5.70
C THR A 81 -7.55 3.19 -6.79
N ASP A 82 -8.36 4.21 -6.48
CA ASP A 82 -8.72 5.27 -7.43
C ASP A 82 -7.50 6.09 -7.85
N GLU A 83 -6.71 6.55 -6.87
CA GLU A 83 -5.50 7.32 -7.12
C GLU A 83 -4.44 6.48 -7.83
N PHE A 84 -4.34 5.19 -7.47
CA PHE A 84 -3.44 4.26 -8.15
C PHE A 84 -3.81 4.09 -9.63
N LEU A 85 -5.11 3.90 -9.93
CA LEU A 85 -5.60 3.82 -11.31
C LEU A 85 -5.34 5.11 -12.10
N ALA A 86 -5.54 6.27 -11.48
CA ALA A 86 -5.26 7.57 -12.11
C ALA A 86 -3.76 7.78 -12.41
N ALA A 87 -2.88 7.15 -11.64
CA ALA A 87 -1.43 7.27 -11.75
C ALA A 87 -0.76 6.03 -12.40
N ILE A 88 -1.53 5.05 -12.90
CA ILE A 88 -1.07 3.70 -13.24
C ILE A 88 0.08 3.68 -14.25
N ASP A 89 0.08 4.61 -15.19
CA ASP A 89 1.19 4.72 -16.15
C ASP A 89 2.52 4.89 -15.42
N THR A 90 2.58 5.84 -14.50
CA THR A 90 3.82 6.20 -13.79
C THR A 90 4.22 5.17 -12.75
N VAL A 91 3.28 4.67 -11.95
CA VAL A 91 3.58 3.79 -10.81
C VAL A 91 3.73 2.32 -11.20
N LEU A 92 3.36 1.97 -12.46
CA LEU A 92 3.36 0.58 -12.90
C LEU A 92 3.80 0.37 -14.36
N LEU A 93 3.20 1.07 -15.34
CA LEU A 93 3.38 0.74 -16.75
C LEU A 93 4.72 1.26 -17.32
N ASP A 94 5.12 2.49 -17.00
CA ASP A 94 6.37 3.09 -17.49
C ASP A 94 7.62 2.27 -17.15
N PRO A 95 7.76 1.70 -15.93
CA PRO A 95 8.86 0.80 -15.60
C PRO A 95 8.90 -0.48 -16.42
N ALA A 96 7.78 -0.91 -17.02
CA ALA A 96 7.63 -2.14 -17.81
C ALA A 96 8.31 -3.36 -17.13
N PRO A 97 7.91 -3.72 -15.91
CA PRO A 97 8.63 -4.70 -15.09
C PRO A 97 8.50 -6.13 -15.66
N LYS A 98 9.53 -6.95 -15.45
CA LYS A 98 9.42 -8.41 -15.63
C LYS A 98 8.77 -9.11 -14.45
N LYS A 99 8.98 -8.58 -13.25
CA LYS A 99 8.33 -9.04 -12.02
C LYS A 99 7.68 -7.85 -11.32
N LEU A 100 6.44 -8.02 -10.94
CA LEU A 100 5.65 -7.01 -10.26
C LEU A 100 5.17 -7.53 -8.91
N PHE A 101 5.50 -6.82 -7.83
CA PHE A 101 4.94 -7.03 -6.50
C PHE A 101 4.01 -5.86 -6.19
N ILE A 102 2.73 -6.15 -5.95
CA ILE A 102 1.70 -5.13 -5.74
C ILE A 102 0.95 -5.34 -4.42
N ASN A 103 0.85 -4.26 -3.61
CA ASN A 103 0.03 -4.19 -2.41
C ASN A 103 -0.64 -2.82 -2.33
N ILE A 104 -1.90 -2.74 -2.77
CA ILE A 104 -2.70 -1.51 -2.83
C ILE A 104 -4.12 -1.81 -2.36
N GLY A 105 -4.78 -0.90 -1.63
CA GLY A 105 -6.19 -1.00 -1.27
C GLY A 105 -6.48 -0.96 0.23
N THR A 106 -5.50 -0.99 1.11
CA THR A 106 -5.75 -0.85 2.56
C THR A 106 -6.33 0.51 2.93
N ASN A 107 -6.07 1.55 2.13
CA ASN A 107 -6.67 2.87 2.32
C ASN A 107 -8.13 2.91 1.90
N ASP A 108 -8.54 2.08 0.94
CA ASP A 108 -9.95 1.89 0.55
C ASP A 108 -10.77 1.27 1.69
N ILE A 109 -10.17 0.36 2.47
CA ILE A 109 -10.81 -0.24 3.66
C ILE A 109 -11.00 0.80 4.76
N ALA A 110 -10.07 1.76 4.91
CA ALA A 110 -10.02 2.65 6.05
C ALA A 110 -11.13 3.69 6.09
N PHE A 111 -11.26 4.44 5.01
CA PHE A 111 -12.08 5.65 4.97
C PHE A 111 -12.77 5.80 3.63
N ARG A 112 -14.10 5.62 3.62
CA ARG A 112 -14.93 5.99 2.48
C ARG A 112 -15.96 7.03 2.91
N GLN A 113 -16.09 8.08 2.11
CA GLN A 113 -16.99 9.20 2.38
C GLN A 113 -18.19 9.25 1.40
N ASP A 114 -18.15 8.45 0.32
CA ASP A 114 -19.16 8.45 -0.74
C ASP A 114 -20.34 7.51 -0.48
N GLY A 115 -20.33 6.75 0.62
CA GLY A 115 -21.40 5.82 0.98
C GLY A 115 -21.39 4.49 0.19
N GLU A 116 -20.45 4.28 -0.72
CA GLU A 116 -20.24 2.99 -1.38
C GLU A 116 -19.60 1.98 -0.40
N ASP A 117 -19.96 0.72 -0.49
CA ASP A 117 -19.32 -0.33 0.29
C ASP A 117 -17.85 -0.46 -0.12
N TRP A 118 -16.94 -0.42 0.86
CA TRP A 118 -15.50 -0.43 0.61
C TRP A 118 -15.07 -1.70 -0.14
N TYR A 119 -15.71 -2.83 0.13
CA TYR A 119 -15.34 -4.11 -0.47
C TYR A 119 -15.70 -4.18 -1.96
N ASP A 120 -16.91 -3.73 -2.32
CA ASP A 120 -17.38 -3.70 -3.71
C ASP A 120 -16.53 -2.74 -4.53
N HIS A 121 -16.23 -1.57 -3.98
CA HIS A 121 -15.37 -0.57 -4.62
C HIS A 121 -13.94 -1.11 -4.83
N LEU A 122 -13.32 -1.60 -3.77
CA LEU A 122 -11.98 -2.19 -3.82
C LEU A 122 -11.91 -3.32 -4.85
N SER A 123 -12.87 -4.24 -4.83
CA SER A 123 -12.95 -5.37 -5.76
C SER A 123 -13.05 -4.92 -7.21
N LYS A 124 -13.90 -3.92 -7.49
CA LYS A 124 -14.08 -3.33 -8.82
C LYS A 124 -12.77 -2.70 -9.33
N ASN A 125 -12.14 -1.86 -8.51
CA ASN A 125 -10.93 -1.16 -8.88
C ASN A 125 -9.73 -2.10 -9.02
N TYR A 126 -9.58 -3.05 -8.09
CA TYR A 126 -8.48 -4.02 -8.17
C TYR A 126 -8.59 -4.90 -9.42
N ARG A 127 -9.82 -5.31 -9.77
CA ARG A 127 -10.11 -6.01 -11.03
C ARG A 127 -9.72 -5.17 -12.27
N ALA A 128 -9.98 -3.86 -12.24
CA ALA A 128 -9.57 -2.96 -13.31
C ALA A 128 -8.04 -2.90 -13.44
N ILE A 129 -7.33 -2.81 -12.31
CA ILE A 129 -5.85 -2.88 -12.27
C ILE A 129 -5.37 -4.20 -12.91
N CYS A 130 -5.93 -5.35 -12.51
CA CYS A 130 -5.55 -6.65 -13.06
C CYS A 130 -5.77 -6.74 -14.57
N ARG A 131 -6.88 -6.20 -15.09
CA ARG A 131 -7.14 -6.14 -16.54
C ARG A 131 -6.09 -5.32 -17.27
N ILE A 132 -5.76 -4.13 -16.76
CA ILE A 132 -4.73 -3.27 -17.35
C ILE A 132 -3.37 -3.98 -17.37
N ILE A 133 -2.99 -4.63 -16.28
CA ILE A 133 -1.75 -5.40 -16.21
C ILE A 133 -1.74 -6.51 -17.28
N ARG A 134 -2.82 -7.29 -17.36
CA ARG A 134 -2.91 -8.39 -18.31
C ARG A 134 -2.86 -7.92 -19.77
N GLU A 135 -3.46 -6.76 -20.04
CA GLU A 135 -3.50 -6.18 -21.39
C GLU A 135 -2.16 -5.53 -21.79
N LYS A 136 -1.56 -4.74 -20.89
CA LYS A 136 -0.40 -3.89 -21.19
C LYS A 136 0.95 -4.54 -20.87
N LEU A 137 0.97 -5.51 -19.96
CA LEU A 137 2.17 -6.20 -19.48
C LEU A 137 1.97 -7.72 -19.48
N PRO A 138 1.63 -8.33 -20.63
CA PRO A 138 1.25 -9.76 -20.71
C PRO A 138 2.35 -10.73 -20.25
N ASP A 139 3.62 -10.33 -20.37
CA ASP A 139 4.78 -11.15 -20.02
C ASP A 139 5.32 -10.91 -18.60
N THR A 140 4.66 -10.03 -17.83
CA THR A 140 5.06 -9.72 -16.44
C THR A 140 4.61 -10.83 -15.50
N ALA A 141 5.54 -11.38 -14.71
CA ALA A 141 5.20 -12.23 -13.58
C ALA A 141 4.66 -11.35 -12.43
N VAL A 142 3.37 -11.53 -12.10
CA VAL A 142 2.67 -10.67 -11.13
C VAL A 142 2.49 -11.41 -9.81
N TYR A 143 2.93 -10.78 -8.71
CA TYR A 143 2.79 -11.22 -7.34
C TYR A 143 1.88 -10.25 -6.58
N MET A 144 0.63 -10.65 -6.39
CA MET A 144 -0.34 -9.91 -5.59
C MET A 144 -0.12 -10.28 -4.13
N MET A 145 0.31 -9.31 -3.33
CA MET A 145 0.68 -9.56 -1.94
C MET A 145 -0.52 -9.43 -1.02
N ALA A 146 -0.64 -10.34 -0.07
CA ALA A 146 -1.61 -10.23 1.01
C ALA A 146 -1.45 -8.89 1.74
N TYR A 147 -2.57 -8.30 2.16
CA TYR A 147 -2.53 -7.18 3.11
C TYR A 147 -2.01 -7.67 4.44
N TYR A 148 -1.33 -6.79 5.13
CA TYR A 148 -0.69 -7.07 6.39
C TYR A 148 -1.68 -6.95 7.57
N PRO A 149 -1.44 -7.68 8.67
CA PRO A 149 -2.23 -7.52 9.88
C PRO A 149 -2.10 -6.11 10.46
N VAL A 150 -3.10 -5.69 11.23
CA VAL A 150 -3.10 -4.42 11.96
C VAL A 150 -3.14 -4.67 13.47
N ASN A 151 -2.77 -3.65 14.28
CA ASN A 151 -2.83 -3.73 15.73
C ASN A 151 -3.45 -2.46 16.34
N TRP A 152 -4.69 -2.58 16.84
CA TRP A 152 -5.41 -1.49 17.48
C TRP A 152 -4.89 -1.12 18.89
N ASP A 153 -4.03 -1.96 19.46
CA ASP A 153 -3.40 -1.71 20.76
C ASP A 153 -2.05 -0.98 20.64
N ALA A 154 -1.59 -0.69 19.43
CA ALA A 154 -0.38 0.07 19.21
C ALA A 154 -0.49 1.49 19.81
N PRO A 155 0.62 2.08 20.30
CA PRO A 155 0.61 3.35 21.06
C PRO A 155 -0.13 4.48 20.34
N MET A 156 0.06 4.61 19.04
CA MET A 156 -0.51 5.69 18.22
C MET A 156 -1.73 5.24 17.38
N ALA A 157 -2.22 4.01 17.54
CA ALA A 157 -3.29 3.46 16.71
C ALA A 157 -4.59 4.26 16.78
N LYS A 158 -4.85 4.96 17.89
CA LYS A 158 -6.05 5.78 18.13
C LYS A 158 -5.86 7.26 17.80
N GLU A 159 -4.65 7.66 17.45
CA GLU A 159 -4.36 9.02 17.05
C GLU A 159 -4.87 9.29 15.63
N ASN A 160 -5.15 10.56 15.32
CA ASN A 160 -5.54 11.01 13.98
C ASN A 160 -6.71 10.23 13.34
N GLY A 161 -7.67 9.78 14.15
CA GLY A 161 -8.84 9.02 13.67
C GLY A 161 -8.66 7.51 13.66
N GLY A 162 -7.53 6.99 14.14
CA GLY A 162 -7.28 5.55 14.27
C GLY A 162 -7.10 4.84 12.94
N LEU A 163 -7.37 3.54 12.95
CA LEU A 163 -7.18 2.68 11.77
C LEU A 163 -8.39 2.66 10.81
N GLY A 164 -9.44 3.46 11.10
CA GLY A 164 -10.69 3.43 10.33
C GLY A 164 -11.38 2.06 10.42
N ALA A 165 -11.86 1.54 9.30
CA ALA A 165 -12.46 0.20 9.22
C ALA A 165 -11.43 -0.92 9.02
N ARG A 166 -10.13 -0.67 9.16
CA ARG A 166 -9.08 -1.69 9.08
C ARG A 166 -9.08 -2.56 10.33
N THR A 167 -9.94 -3.55 10.37
CA THR A 167 -9.88 -4.66 11.32
C THR A 167 -9.18 -5.84 10.68
N ASN A 168 -8.59 -6.75 11.46
CA ASN A 168 -8.00 -7.96 10.88
C ASN A 168 -9.04 -8.82 10.15
N GLU A 169 -10.31 -8.80 10.58
CA GLU A 169 -11.41 -9.44 9.85
C GLU A 169 -11.62 -8.84 8.46
N ASN A 170 -11.64 -7.50 8.32
CA ASN A 170 -11.76 -6.82 7.04
C ASN A 170 -10.52 -7.01 6.16
N VAL A 171 -9.33 -7.04 6.77
CA VAL A 171 -8.08 -7.37 6.07
C VAL A 171 -8.15 -8.78 5.49
N GLU A 172 -8.57 -9.77 6.27
CA GLU A 172 -8.73 -11.15 5.79
C GLU A 172 -9.83 -11.28 4.72
N LYS A 173 -10.94 -10.53 4.85
CA LYS A 173 -11.97 -10.47 3.81
C LYS A 173 -11.40 -9.94 2.49
N ALA A 174 -10.59 -8.88 2.55
CA ALA A 174 -9.92 -8.31 1.39
C ALA A 174 -8.85 -9.26 0.82
N ASN A 175 -8.10 -9.97 1.66
CA ASN A 175 -7.11 -10.97 1.23
C ASN A 175 -7.75 -12.08 0.40
N ARG A 176 -8.89 -12.61 0.83
CA ARG A 176 -9.63 -13.61 0.04
C ARG A 176 -10.07 -13.09 -1.33
N MET A 177 -10.44 -11.83 -1.42
CA MET A 177 -10.78 -11.19 -2.70
C MET A 177 -9.56 -11.04 -3.61
N VAL A 178 -8.42 -10.60 -3.06
CA VAL A 178 -7.15 -10.46 -3.82
C VAL A 178 -6.68 -11.82 -4.31
N GLU A 179 -6.75 -12.86 -3.48
CA GLU A 179 -6.42 -14.25 -3.86
C GLU A 179 -7.31 -14.75 -5.00
N ALA A 180 -8.63 -14.54 -4.90
CA ALA A 180 -9.57 -14.91 -5.96
C ALA A 180 -9.28 -14.18 -7.28
N LEU A 181 -8.95 -12.89 -7.23
CA LEU A 181 -8.53 -12.13 -8.42
C LEU A 181 -7.20 -12.66 -9.00
N ALA A 182 -6.24 -12.99 -8.15
CA ALA A 182 -4.99 -13.56 -8.61
C ALA A 182 -5.22 -14.87 -9.39
N GLN A 183 -6.06 -15.76 -8.87
CA GLN A 183 -6.45 -17.00 -9.54
C GLN A 183 -7.18 -16.72 -10.87
N GLU A 184 -8.15 -15.79 -10.88
CA GLU A 184 -8.92 -15.43 -12.09
C GLU A 184 -8.01 -14.91 -13.22
N PHE A 185 -7.02 -14.10 -12.87
CA PHE A 185 -6.11 -13.49 -13.86
C PHE A 185 -4.85 -14.31 -14.12
N GLY A 186 -4.66 -15.48 -13.47
CA GLY A 186 -3.47 -16.29 -13.58
C GLY A 186 -2.22 -15.58 -13.04
N PHE A 187 -2.37 -14.82 -11.96
CA PHE A 187 -1.30 -14.18 -11.19
C PHE A 187 -0.95 -15.01 -9.95
N HIS A 188 0.16 -14.71 -9.33
CA HIS A 188 0.55 -15.34 -8.05
C HIS A 188 -0.04 -14.52 -6.90
N TYR A 189 -0.71 -15.18 -5.96
CA TYR A 189 -1.00 -14.63 -4.65
C TYR A 189 0.08 -15.08 -3.68
N ILE A 190 0.65 -14.17 -2.91
CA ILE A 190 1.65 -14.48 -1.89
C ILE A 190 1.26 -13.87 -0.55
N ASP A 191 1.27 -14.70 0.49
CA ASP A 191 1.15 -14.26 1.88
C ASP A 191 2.53 -14.30 2.53
N VAL A 192 3.05 -13.14 2.86
CA VAL A 192 4.36 -12.93 3.51
C VAL A 192 4.21 -12.39 4.93
N ASN A 193 3.12 -12.73 5.59
CA ASN A 193 2.77 -12.28 6.95
C ASN A 193 3.31 -13.20 8.05
N ASP A 194 3.98 -14.30 7.69
CA ASP A 194 4.59 -15.16 8.69
C ASP A 194 5.67 -14.39 9.48
N GLY A 195 5.68 -14.54 10.78
CA GLY A 195 6.54 -13.79 11.67
C GLY A 195 6.07 -12.36 12.03
N LEU A 196 5.09 -11.78 11.31
CA LEU A 196 4.52 -10.47 11.65
C LEU A 196 3.40 -10.55 12.70
N LYS A 197 2.71 -11.69 12.81
CA LYS A 197 1.54 -11.86 13.66
C LYS A 197 1.93 -12.26 15.08
N ASP A 198 1.28 -11.68 16.08
CA ASP A 198 1.29 -12.16 17.46
C ASP A 198 0.39 -13.40 17.64
N GLU A 199 0.30 -13.94 18.85
CA GLU A 199 -0.53 -15.11 19.18
C GLU A 199 -2.04 -14.87 18.95
N LYS A 200 -2.48 -13.61 18.88
CA LYS A 200 -3.87 -13.21 18.61
C LYS A 200 -4.13 -12.91 17.13
N GLY A 201 -3.11 -12.99 16.27
CA GLY A 201 -3.19 -12.67 14.86
C GLY A 201 -3.08 -11.17 14.54
N ASN A 202 -2.78 -10.33 15.52
CA ASN A 202 -2.51 -8.91 15.29
C ASN A 202 -1.07 -8.70 14.83
N LEU A 203 -0.81 -7.57 14.18
CA LEU A 203 0.55 -7.12 13.93
C LEU A 203 1.31 -7.02 15.26
N LYS A 204 2.49 -7.64 15.35
CA LYS A 204 3.33 -7.56 16.54
C LYS A 204 3.64 -6.12 16.90
N ILE A 205 3.46 -5.77 18.17
CA ILE A 205 3.59 -4.40 18.65
C ILE A 205 5.02 -3.87 18.55
N GLU A 206 6.02 -4.76 18.61
CA GLU A 206 7.42 -4.41 18.40
C GLU A 206 7.74 -3.97 16.98
N HIS A 207 6.87 -4.23 16.00
CA HIS A 207 7.06 -3.87 14.57
C HIS A 207 6.31 -2.61 14.16
N THR A 208 5.54 -1.97 15.07
CA THR A 208 4.70 -0.85 14.70
C THR A 208 4.50 0.14 15.84
N GLN A 209 4.36 1.42 15.50
CA GLN A 209 3.97 2.46 16.44
C GLN A 209 2.51 2.84 16.29
N ASP A 210 2.00 2.83 15.06
CA ASP A 210 0.65 3.28 14.72
C ASP A 210 -0.33 2.15 14.40
N GLY A 211 0.13 0.91 14.49
CA GLY A 211 -0.69 -0.28 14.26
C GLY A 211 -0.84 -0.70 12.79
N ILE A 212 -0.17 -0.01 11.86
CA ILE A 212 -0.21 -0.30 10.41
C ILE A 212 1.19 -0.35 9.81
N HIS A 213 1.97 0.72 10.01
CA HIS A 213 3.27 0.88 9.36
C HIS A 213 4.36 0.14 10.13
N PHE A 214 5.31 -0.40 9.37
CA PHE A 214 6.40 -1.18 9.93
C PHE A 214 7.62 -0.31 10.28
N ASP A 215 8.32 -0.74 11.30
CA ASP A 215 9.72 -0.37 11.51
C ASP A 215 10.65 -1.21 10.59
N SER A 216 11.95 -0.98 10.71
CA SER A 216 12.95 -1.70 9.90
C SER A 216 12.94 -3.21 10.16
N ALA A 217 12.62 -3.67 11.38
CA ALA A 217 12.58 -5.09 11.71
C ALA A 217 11.35 -5.78 11.07
N GLY A 218 10.19 -5.10 11.05
CA GLY A 218 9.01 -5.56 10.35
C GLY A 218 9.24 -5.68 8.85
N TYR A 219 9.86 -4.68 8.21
CA TYR A 219 10.24 -4.77 6.80
C TYR A 219 11.25 -5.88 6.52
N ARG A 220 12.21 -6.11 7.44
CA ARG A 220 13.15 -7.23 7.30
C ARG A 220 12.44 -8.57 7.34
N THR A 221 11.45 -8.75 8.23
CA THR A 221 10.63 -9.96 8.31
C THR A 221 9.89 -10.22 6.98
N VAL A 222 9.31 -9.18 6.37
CA VAL A 222 8.67 -9.28 5.04
C VAL A 222 9.70 -9.64 3.96
N PHE A 223 10.86 -8.98 3.96
CA PHE A 223 11.90 -9.22 2.97
C PHE A 223 12.41 -10.66 2.98
N ASP A 224 12.65 -11.22 4.15
CA ASP A 224 13.16 -12.59 4.29
C ASP A 224 12.24 -13.63 3.68
N GLN A 225 10.95 -13.31 3.54
CA GLN A 225 10.00 -14.18 2.89
C GLN A 225 9.80 -13.84 1.40
N VAL A 226 9.81 -12.55 1.04
CA VAL A 226 9.60 -12.15 -0.34
C VAL A 226 10.79 -12.44 -1.25
N LYS A 227 12.02 -12.45 -0.70
CA LYS A 227 13.26 -12.61 -1.47
C LYS A 227 13.36 -13.92 -2.29
N GLN A 228 12.65 -14.97 -1.89
CA GLN A 228 12.59 -16.22 -2.64
C GLN A 228 11.90 -16.09 -4.00
N TYR A 229 11.18 -15.01 -4.23
CA TYR A 229 10.47 -14.71 -5.47
C TYR A 229 11.22 -13.72 -6.37
N LEU A 230 12.34 -13.14 -5.91
CA LEU A 230 13.14 -12.11 -6.61
C LEU A 230 14.05 -12.64 -7.72
#